data_ed490037abf9e2aa806e5eaa89c3604c
#
_entry.id   ed490037abf9e2aa806e5eaa89c3604c
#
_cell.length_a   1.000
_cell.length_b   1.000
_cell.length_c   1.000
_cell.angle_alpha   90.00
_cell.angle_beta   90.00
_cell.angle_gamma   90.00
#
_symmetry.space_group_name_H-M   'P 1'
#
loop_
_entity.id
_entity.type
_entity.pdbx_description
1 polymer ?
#
loop_
_entity_poly.entity_id
_entity_poly.type
_entity_poly.pdbx_seq_one_letter_code
_entity_poly.pdbx_strand_id
1 'polypeptide(L)'
;MIPCLKSRRDSMSVEALGDADGVLVVDETGFVKKGDQSVGVARQYSGTAGRIENCQIGVFLAYASRFGQALIDRRLYLPQAWAADAARRARAQVPEEIAFATKIEIARELIAAALDAGAPCRWVLADALYGGDYRLRSMLEARRQPYVLAVRSNHHLRFIAQEGLIETDPKTIAEDLPTDAWTTLAAGEGAKGLRLYAWAAIRLPWTTDEGFERWLLIRRSRKEPEKLAYYLVFAPEGTALAELAGAAGLRWAVEECFERAKDDLGLDHCEARSWHGWHRHMSLVMAAAAFLAKLAADLRRAAWSKPNETSPKAPIAA
;
A
#
# COMPACT_ATOMS: atom_id res chain seq x y z
N MET A 1 13.07 11.52 22.99
CA MET A 1 12.15 12.25 22.11
C MET A 1 12.89 12.62 20.84
N ILE A 2 12.62 12.02 19.67
CA ILE A 2 13.14 12.47 18.37
C ILE A 2 11.93 12.85 17.49
N PRO A 3 11.20 13.93 17.80
CA PRO A 3 10.06 14.39 17.00
C PRO A 3 10.48 15.19 15.76
N CYS A 4 11.68 15.78 15.76
CA CYS A 4 12.03 16.82 14.80
C CYS A 4 12.47 16.31 13.40
N LEU A 5 12.83 15.03 13.27
CA LEU A 5 13.25 14.46 11.98
C LEU A 5 12.07 13.84 11.20
N LYS A 6 10.99 13.46 11.89
CA LYS A 6 9.79 12.87 11.27
C LYS A 6 9.07 13.93 10.41
N SER A 7 8.84 15.13 10.93
CA SER A 7 8.05 16.18 10.27
C SER A 7 8.68 16.79 9.00
N ARG A 8 10.01 16.92 8.93
CA ARG A 8 10.68 17.55 7.76
C ARG A 8 10.87 16.61 6.55
N ARG A 9 10.92 15.28 6.78
CA ARG A 9 11.14 14.31 5.69
C ARG A 9 9.84 13.92 5.00
N ASP A 10 8.80 13.73 5.78
CA ASP A 10 7.45 13.46 5.29
C ASP A 10 6.99 14.65 4.41
N SER A 11 7.30 15.88 4.85
CA SER A 11 7.09 17.11 4.11
C SER A 11 7.83 17.10 2.76
N MET A 12 9.13 16.79 2.72
CA MET A 12 9.94 16.90 1.49
C MET A 12 9.49 15.93 0.38
N SER A 13 9.14 14.69 0.73
CA SER A 13 8.65 13.71 -0.25
C SER A 13 7.25 14.05 -0.73
N VAL A 14 6.35 14.43 0.18
CA VAL A 14 4.98 14.80 -0.15
C VAL A 14 4.94 16.13 -0.89
N GLU A 15 5.78 17.11 -0.55
CA GLU A 15 5.91 18.36 -1.29
C GLU A 15 6.43 18.14 -2.74
N ALA A 16 7.43 17.25 -2.89
CA ALA A 16 8.02 16.97 -4.20
C ALA A 16 7.14 16.08 -5.07
N LEU A 17 6.43 15.11 -4.49
CA LEU A 17 5.63 14.12 -5.21
C LEU A 17 4.13 14.41 -5.14
N GLY A 18 3.70 15.40 -4.34
CA GLY A 18 2.30 15.66 -4.03
C GLY A 18 1.43 15.87 -5.27
N ASP A 19 0.32 15.13 -5.30
CA ASP A 19 -0.68 15.15 -6.37
C ASP A 19 -2.04 14.80 -5.77
N ALA A 20 -3.11 15.49 -6.20
CA ALA A 20 -4.47 15.16 -5.78
C ALA A 20 -4.87 13.71 -6.14
N ASP A 21 -4.31 13.18 -7.24
CA ASP A 21 -4.49 11.79 -7.68
C ASP A 21 -3.47 10.81 -7.08
N GLY A 22 -2.65 11.28 -6.13
CA GLY A 22 -1.67 10.45 -5.44
C GLY A 22 -2.30 9.31 -4.63
N VAL A 23 -1.49 8.31 -4.29
CA VAL A 23 -1.93 7.15 -3.50
C VAL A 23 -1.02 6.90 -2.32
N LEU A 24 -1.61 6.45 -1.22
CA LEU A 24 -0.89 5.86 -0.09
C LEU A 24 -0.94 4.34 -0.21
N VAL A 25 0.21 3.69 -0.10
CA VAL A 25 0.31 2.23 -0.16
C VAL A 25 1.04 1.74 1.08
N VAL A 26 0.39 0.87 1.87
CA VAL A 26 1.03 0.23 3.02
C VAL A 26 1.37 -1.21 2.70
N ASP A 27 2.58 -1.60 3.11
CA ASP A 27 3.04 -2.98 3.00
C ASP A 27 4.19 -3.22 4.01
N GLU A 28 4.60 -4.48 4.18
CA GLU A 28 5.74 -4.84 5.00
C GLU A 28 6.86 -5.50 4.20
N THR A 29 8.08 -5.38 4.72
CA THR A 29 9.21 -6.15 4.20
C THR A 29 10.02 -6.79 5.32
N GLY A 30 10.56 -7.98 5.02
CA GLY A 30 11.36 -8.76 5.95
C GLY A 30 12.86 -8.54 5.74
N PHE A 31 13.59 -8.50 6.86
CA PHE A 31 15.04 -8.41 6.92
C PHE A 31 15.56 -9.69 7.57
N VAL A 32 16.08 -10.62 6.79
CA VAL A 32 16.61 -11.88 7.28
C VAL A 32 17.82 -11.62 8.18
N LYS A 33 17.87 -12.28 9.33
CA LYS A 33 18.91 -12.10 10.34
C LYS A 33 19.49 -13.44 10.79
N LYS A 34 20.79 -13.42 11.12
CA LYS A 34 21.46 -14.51 11.84
C LYS A 34 21.44 -14.19 13.32
N GLY A 35 21.12 -15.19 14.15
CA GLY A 35 21.06 -15.02 15.60
C GLY A 35 19.78 -14.31 16.10
N ASP A 36 19.74 -14.01 17.39
CA ASP A 36 18.55 -13.60 18.14
C ASP A 36 18.63 -12.23 18.81
N GLN A 37 19.72 -11.48 18.58
CA GLN A 37 20.02 -10.24 19.30
C GLN A 37 19.45 -8.99 18.64
N SER A 38 19.10 -9.03 17.35
CA SER A 38 18.55 -7.87 16.65
C SER A 38 17.13 -7.57 17.15
N VAL A 39 16.85 -6.30 17.42
CA VAL A 39 15.54 -5.86 17.93
C VAL A 39 14.39 -6.33 17.02
N GLY A 40 13.36 -6.96 17.61
CA GLY A 40 12.20 -7.46 16.86
C GLY A 40 12.45 -8.74 16.04
N VAL A 41 13.67 -9.33 16.10
CA VAL A 41 13.95 -10.57 15.38
C VAL A 41 13.19 -11.75 15.99
N ALA A 42 12.54 -12.53 15.14
CA ALA A 42 11.85 -13.76 15.49
C ALA A 42 11.70 -14.66 14.26
N ARG A 43 11.39 -15.93 14.49
CA ARG A 43 10.91 -16.81 13.43
C ARG A 43 9.49 -16.41 13.06
N GLN A 44 9.32 -15.79 11.91
CA GLN A 44 8.05 -15.28 11.40
C GLN A 44 8.03 -15.29 9.88
N TYR A 45 6.84 -15.21 9.29
CA TYR A 45 6.72 -15.19 7.83
C TYR A 45 7.39 -13.93 7.27
N SER A 46 8.28 -14.15 6.30
CA SER A 46 8.92 -13.09 5.52
C SER A 46 8.43 -13.15 4.08
N GLY A 47 7.74 -12.12 3.61
CA GLY A 47 7.33 -12.00 2.20
C GLY A 47 8.53 -12.04 1.25
N THR A 48 9.65 -11.43 1.63
CA THR A 48 10.90 -11.44 0.86
C THR A 48 11.47 -12.85 0.68
N ALA A 49 11.41 -13.70 1.73
CA ALA A 49 11.89 -15.08 1.68
C ALA A 49 10.84 -16.08 1.19
N GLY A 50 9.56 -15.68 1.11
CA GLY A 50 8.42 -16.55 0.75
C GLY A 50 8.13 -17.67 1.77
N ARG A 51 8.70 -17.60 2.98
CA ARG A 51 8.62 -18.64 4.02
C ARG A 51 8.83 -18.07 5.42
N ILE A 52 8.67 -18.94 6.43
CA ILE A 52 9.02 -18.59 7.82
C ILE A 52 10.54 -18.59 7.95
N GLU A 53 11.10 -17.42 8.28
CA GLU A 53 12.52 -17.19 8.50
C GLU A 53 12.79 -16.46 9.81
N ASN A 54 14.05 -16.49 10.27
CA ASN A 54 14.50 -15.65 11.36
C ASN A 54 14.73 -14.24 10.82
N CYS A 55 13.79 -13.33 11.05
CA CYS A 55 13.82 -12.01 10.45
C CYS A 55 13.22 -10.93 11.35
N GLN A 56 13.57 -9.69 11.05
CA GLN A 56 12.83 -8.50 11.49
C GLN A 56 11.78 -8.17 10.43
N ILE A 57 10.66 -7.56 10.82
CA ILE A 57 9.66 -7.05 9.89
C ILE A 57 9.49 -5.55 10.11
N GLY A 58 9.64 -4.78 9.05
CA GLY A 58 9.27 -3.38 9.03
C GLY A 58 7.97 -3.18 8.26
N VAL A 59 7.02 -2.45 8.83
CA VAL A 59 5.82 -1.96 8.14
C VAL A 59 6.15 -0.58 7.61
N PHE A 60 5.87 -0.35 6.32
CA PHE A 60 6.20 0.89 5.63
C PHE A 60 4.96 1.48 4.97
N LEU A 61 4.94 2.80 4.88
CA LEU A 61 4.00 3.56 4.09
C LEU A 61 4.73 4.19 2.92
N ALA A 62 4.27 3.93 1.71
CA ALA A 62 4.73 4.57 0.49
C ALA A 62 3.71 5.61 0.01
N TYR A 63 4.21 6.65 -0.63
CA TYR A 63 3.44 7.59 -1.42
C TYR A 63 3.83 7.45 -2.89
N ALA A 64 2.84 7.40 -3.78
CA ALA A 64 3.08 7.34 -5.22
C ALA A 64 2.14 8.29 -5.97
N SER A 65 2.66 8.93 -7.01
CA SER A 65 1.93 9.81 -7.92
C SER A 65 2.54 9.75 -9.33
N ARG A 66 1.99 10.51 -10.27
CA ARG A 66 2.60 10.69 -11.60
C ARG A 66 4.02 11.28 -11.55
N PHE A 67 4.41 11.93 -10.45
CA PHE A 67 5.76 12.51 -10.29
C PHE A 67 6.78 11.51 -9.77
N GLY A 68 6.36 10.37 -9.25
CA GLY A 68 7.22 9.30 -8.73
C GLY A 68 6.68 8.68 -7.45
N GLN A 69 7.54 7.96 -6.77
CA GLN A 69 7.18 7.22 -5.57
C GLN A 69 8.31 7.21 -4.55
N ALA A 70 7.95 7.16 -3.26
CA ALA A 70 8.89 7.09 -2.15
C ALA A 70 8.26 6.44 -0.92
N LEU A 71 9.09 5.79 -0.08
CA LEU A 71 8.72 5.41 1.27
C LEU A 71 8.67 6.67 2.13
N ILE A 72 7.52 6.95 2.76
CA ILE A 72 7.32 8.19 3.54
C ILE A 72 7.34 7.93 5.05
N ASP A 73 6.88 6.78 5.54
CA ASP A 73 6.96 6.42 6.96
C ASP A 73 7.23 4.93 7.15
N ARG A 74 7.61 4.54 8.36
CA ARG A 74 7.92 3.15 8.73
C ARG A 74 7.81 2.94 10.22
N ARG A 75 7.59 1.67 10.60
CA ARG A 75 7.69 1.21 12.00
C ARG A 75 8.19 -0.23 12.06
N LEU A 76 9.12 -0.48 12.97
CA LEU A 76 9.55 -1.85 13.25
C LEU A 76 8.45 -2.59 14.01
N TYR A 77 8.04 -3.74 13.50
CA TYR A 77 7.15 -4.65 14.21
C TYR A 77 7.90 -5.37 15.33
N LEU A 78 7.39 -5.28 16.55
CA LEU A 78 7.86 -6.04 17.69
C LEU A 78 6.90 -7.20 17.94
N PRO A 79 7.32 -8.47 17.72
CA PRO A 79 6.51 -9.61 18.10
C PRO A 79 6.10 -9.58 19.57
N GLN A 80 4.96 -10.18 19.92
CA GLN A 80 4.42 -10.14 21.28
C GLN A 80 5.44 -10.65 22.32
N ALA A 81 6.20 -11.71 22.01
CA ALA A 81 7.25 -12.24 22.87
C ALA A 81 8.37 -11.20 23.12
N TRP A 82 8.67 -10.32 22.16
CA TRP A 82 9.59 -9.20 22.33
C TRP A 82 9.00 -8.11 23.22
N ALA A 83 7.75 -7.77 22.99
CA ALA A 83 7.06 -6.73 23.76
C ALA A 83 6.91 -7.08 25.25
N ALA A 84 6.77 -8.38 25.55
CA ALA A 84 6.63 -8.90 26.91
C ALA A 84 7.98 -9.07 27.66
N ASP A 85 9.12 -9.12 26.96
CA ASP A 85 10.45 -9.36 27.57
C ASP A 85 11.14 -8.03 27.90
N ALA A 86 10.99 -7.58 29.14
CA ALA A 86 11.59 -6.32 29.63
C ALA A 86 13.12 -6.31 29.52
N ALA A 87 13.79 -7.43 29.80
CA ALA A 87 15.26 -7.52 29.75
C ALA A 87 15.76 -7.42 28.29
N ARG A 88 15.05 -8.06 27.36
CA ARG A 88 15.35 -8.02 25.94
C ARG A 88 15.12 -6.62 25.36
N ARG A 89 14.02 -5.97 25.75
CA ARG A 89 13.71 -4.58 25.41
C ARG A 89 14.78 -3.62 25.88
N ALA A 90 15.19 -3.73 27.15
CA ALA A 90 16.24 -2.87 27.72
C ALA A 90 17.57 -3.02 26.98
N ARG A 91 18.02 -4.25 26.70
CA ARG A 91 19.25 -4.50 25.92
C ARG A 91 19.19 -3.91 24.51
N ALA A 92 18.04 -3.96 23.87
CA ALA A 92 17.83 -3.40 22.53
C ALA A 92 17.48 -1.91 22.55
N GLN A 93 17.42 -1.29 23.72
CA GLN A 93 17.06 0.13 23.91
C GLN A 93 15.70 0.49 23.30
N VAL A 94 14.70 -0.41 23.46
CA VAL A 94 13.33 -0.12 23.04
C VAL A 94 12.72 0.86 24.01
N PRO A 95 12.21 2.03 23.56
CA PRO A 95 11.58 3.01 24.44
C PRO A 95 10.41 2.41 25.23
N GLU A 96 10.21 2.86 26.47
CA GLU A 96 9.18 2.32 27.37
C GLU A 96 7.76 2.50 26.80
N GLU A 97 7.52 3.62 26.15
CA GLU A 97 6.24 3.97 25.53
C GLU A 97 5.86 3.10 24.32
N ILE A 98 6.78 2.30 23.79
CA ILE A 98 6.49 1.41 22.65
C ILE A 98 5.78 0.16 23.18
N ALA A 99 4.46 0.15 23.04
CA ALA A 99 3.64 -1.01 23.35
C ALA A 99 3.63 -2.02 22.19
N PHE A 100 3.15 -3.23 22.46
CA PHE A 100 2.82 -4.19 21.42
C PHE A 100 1.73 -3.61 20.50
N ALA A 101 1.95 -3.75 19.20
CA ALA A 101 0.96 -3.46 18.18
C ALA A 101 1.09 -4.49 17.06
N THR A 102 -0.03 -4.95 16.54
CA THR A 102 -0.06 -5.82 15.36
C THR A 102 0.40 -5.04 14.13
N LYS A 103 0.83 -5.73 13.08
CA LYS A 103 1.19 -5.07 11.80
C LYS A 103 0.04 -4.21 11.26
N ILE A 104 -1.20 -4.67 11.42
CA ILE A 104 -2.41 -3.97 10.96
C ILE A 104 -2.63 -2.68 11.77
N GLU A 105 -2.45 -2.72 13.09
CA GLU A 105 -2.52 -1.51 13.93
C GLU A 105 -1.44 -0.52 13.55
N ILE A 106 -0.21 -0.98 13.33
CA ILE A 106 0.89 -0.14 12.85
C ILE A 106 0.52 0.52 11.50
N ALA A 107 0.03 -0.26 10.55
CA ALA A 107 -0.39 0.25 9.24
C ALA A 107 -1.47 1.33 9.37
N ARG A 108 -2.48 1.08 10.21
CA ARG A 108 -3.56 2.03 10.48
C ARG A 108 -3.05 3.34 11.08
N GLU A 109 -2.10 3.26 12.03
CA GLU A 109 -1.47 4.45 12.63
C GLU A 109 -0.64 5.25 11.60
N LEU A 110 0.14 4.56 10.74
CA LEU A 110 0.93 5.22 9.69
C LEU A 110 0.04 5.93 8.67
N ILE A 111 -1.03 5.27 8.20
CA ILE A 111 -1.98 5.86 7.25
C ILE A 111 -2.71 7.04 7.90
N ALA A 112 -3.22 6.88 9.12
CA ALA A 112 -3.91 7.97 9.82
C ALA A 112 -3.01 9.19 9.99
N ALA A 113 -1.75 8.99 10.41
CA ALA A 113 -0.79 10.08 10.58
C ALA A 113 -0.48 10.82 9.27
N ALA A 114 -0.39 10.10 8.14
CA ALA A 114 -0.17 10.71 6.84
C ALA A 114 -1.38 11.54 6.37
N LEU A 115 -2.60 11.00 6.54
CA LEU A 115 -3.84 11.73 6.22
C LEU A 115 -4.04 12.95 7.13
N ASP A 116 -3.79 12.82 8.43
CA ASP A 116 -3.90 13.91 9.40
C ASP A 116 -2.84 15.01 9.15
N ALA A 117 -1.69 14.64 8.55
CA ALA A 117 -0.67 15.59 8.08
C ALA A 117 -1.03 16.26 6.74
N GLY A 118 -2.16 15.93 6.14
CA GLY A 118 -2.64 16.53 4.90
C GLY A 118 -1.96 16.00 3.63
N ALA A 119 -1.41 14.77 3.66
CA ALA A 119 -0.87 14.16 2.43
C ALA A 119 -1.98 14.08 1.35
N PRO A 120 -1.81 14.71 0.18
CA PRO A 120 -2.82 14.66 -0.86
C PRO A 120 -2.93 13.23 -1.38
N CYS A 121 -4.11 12.63 -1.25
CA CYS A 121 -4.27 11.20 -1.49
C CYS A 121 -5.69 10.90 -2.01
N ARG A 122 -5.75 10.38 -3.24
CA ARG A 122 -7.01 9.91 -3.81
C ARG A 122 -7.38 8.52 -3.31
N TRP A 123 -6.40 7.61 -3.19
CA TRP A 123 -6.63 6.22 -2.82
C TRP A 123 -5.68 5.74 -1.74
N VAL A 124 -6.21 4.95 -0.82
CA VAL A 124 -5.41 4.12 0.09
C VAL A 124 -5.42 2.68 -0.42
N LEU A 125 -4.24 2.08 -0.56
CA LEU A 125 -4.04 0.75 -1.11
C LEU A 125 -3.30 -0.12 -0.10
N ALA A 126 -3.65 -1.40 -0.03
CA ALA A 126 -2.95 -2.39 0.78
C ALA A 126 -3.16 -3.81 0.26
N ASP A 127 -2.33 -4.73 0.70
CA ASP A 127 -2.47 -6.15 0.39
C ASP A 127 -3.57 -6.84 1.23
N ALA A 128 -3.74 -8.14 1.05
CA ALA A 128 -4.79 -8.92 1.71
C ALA A 128 -4.57 -9.14 3.21
N LEU A 129 -3.38 -8.87 3.75
CA LEU A 129 -3.14 -8.87 5.18
C LEU A 129 -3.87 -7.72 5.85
N TYR A 130 -3.78 -6.54 5.27
CA TYR A 130 -4.36 -5.31 5.80
C TYR A 130 -5.81 -5.10 5.35
N GLY A 131 -6.13 -5.41 4.10
CA GLY A 131 -7.44 -5.15 3.52
C GLY A 131 -8.56 -5.99 4.13
N GLY A 132 -8.23 -7.15 4.71
CA GLY A 132 -9.17 -7.97 5.46
C GLY A 132 -9.64 -7.36 6.79
N ASP A 133 -8.93 -6.38 7.34
CA ASP A 133 -9.25 -5.78 8.65
C ASP A 133 -10.36 -4.73 8.53
N TYR A 134 -11.47 -4.95 9.26
CA TYR A 134 -12.61 -4.04 9.25
C TYR A 134 -12.30 -2.69 9.93
N ARG A 135 -11.38 -2.66 10.90
CA ARG A 135 -11.05 -1.44 11.64
C ARG A 135 -10.27 -0.46 10.75
N LEU A 136 -9.42 -0.98 9.85
CA LEU A 136 -8.76 -0.16 8.85
C LEU A 136 -9.80 0.46 7.91
N ARG A 137 -10.72 -0.35 7.37
CA ARG A 137 -11.79 0.15 6.49
C ARG A 137 -12.67 1.18 7.19
N SER A 138 -13.15 0.88 8.40
CA SER A 138 -13.98 1.82 9.17
C SER A 138 -13.26 3.14 9.46
N MET A 139 -11.95 3.11 9.73
CA MET A 139 -11.15 4.31 9.94
C MET A 139 -11.06 5.16 8.67
N LEU A 140 -10.89 4.54 7.51
CA LEU A 140 -10.85 5.24 6.22
C LEU A 140 -12.23 5.79 5.84
N GLU A 141 -13.28 5.00 6.00
CA GLU A 141 -14.67 5.40 5.73
C GLU A 141 -15.11 6.57 6.61
N ALA A 142 -14.79 6.55 7.90
CA ALA A 142 -15.07 7.68 8.81
C ALA A 142 -14.38 8.98 8.38
N ARG A 143 -13.29 8.89 7.62
CA ARG A 143 -12.58 10.02 7.00
C ARG A 143 -13.08 10.35 5.59
N ARG A 144 -14.05 9.58 5.07
CA ARG A 144 -14.49 9.63 3.66
C ARG A 144 -13.31 9.47 2.69
N GLN A 145 -12.31 8.66 3.09
CA GLN A 145 -11.11 8.40 2.32
C GLN A 145 -11.32 7.17 1.41
N PRO A 146 -11.31 7.33 0.08
CA PRO A 146 -11.44 6.21 -0.85
C PRO A 146 -10.30 5.21 -0.70
N TYR A 147 -10.62 3.92 -0.91
CA TYR A 147 -9.63 2.86 -0.87
C TYR A 147 -9.91 1.74 -1.88
N VAL A 148 -8.84 1.04 -2.27
CA VAL A 148 -8.87 -0.24 -2.98
C VAL A 148 -7.97 -1.21 -2.20
N LEU A 149 -8.56 -2.03 -1.35
CA LEU A 149 -7.84 -2.92 -0.45
C LEU A 149 -7.99 -4.38 -0.89
N ALA A 150 -6.87 -5.06 -1.15
CA ALA A 150 -6.93 -6.47 -1.51
C ALA A 150 -7.47 -7.30 -0.35
N VAL A 151 -8.19 -8.38 -0.70
CA VAL A 151 -8.71 -9.37 0.26
C VAL A 151 -8.45 -10.78 -0.24
N ARG A 152 -8.49 -11.75 0.67
CA ARG A 152 -8.35 -13.17 0.32
C ARG A 152 -9.60 -13.67 -0.40
N SER A 153 -9.45 -14.71 -1.20
CA SER A 153 -10.55 -15.36 -1.93
C SER A 153 -11.68 -15.83 -1.02
N ASN A 154 -11.34 -16.26 0.20
CA ASN A 154 -12.26 -16.72 1.26
C ASN A 154 -12.58 -15.64 2.30
N HIS A 155 -12.43 -14.35 1.96
CA HIS A 155 -12.80 -13.26 2.88
C HIS A 155 -14.31 -13.30 3.11
N HIS A 156 -14.73 -13.41 4.38
CA HIS A 156 -16.13 -13.50 4.72
C HIS A 156 -16.89 -12.22 4.41
N LEU A 157 -17.88 -12.31 3.53
CA LEU A 157 -18.80 -11.24 3.18
C LEU A 157 -20.17 -11.54 3.75
N ARG A 158 -20.76 -10.56 4.42
CA ARG A 158 -22.08 -10.67 5.04
C ARG A 158 -22.91 -9.44 4.75
N PHE A 159 -24.08 -9.61 4.17
CA PHE A 159 -25.00 -8.52 3.89
C PHE A 159 -26.45 -9.00 3.86
N ILE A 160 -27.38 -8.06 3.98
CA ILE A 160 -28.80 -8.32 3.90
C ILE A 160 -29.26 -8.01 2.48
N ALA A 161 -29.86 -8.97 1.81
CA ALA A 161 -30.54 -8.84 0.53
C ALA A 161 -32.05 -9.05 0.70
N GLN A 162 -32.79 -9.00 -0.41
CA GLN A 162 -34.25 -9.22 -0.37
C GLN A 162 -34.64 -10.61 0.17
N GLU A 163 -33.82 -11.61 -0.12
CA GLU A 163 -34.02 -12.99 0.32
C GLU A 163 -33.59 -13.24 1.77
N GLY A 164 -33.03 -12.23 2.46
CA GLY A 164 -32.55 -12.33 3.83
C GLY A 164 -31.05 -12.13 3.98
N LEU A 165 -30.48 -12.73 5.04
CA LEU A 165 -29.06 -12.65 5.32
C LEU A 165 -28.28 -13.55 4.34
N ILE A 166 -27.37 -12.95 3.59
CA ILE A 166 -26.43 -13.65 2.71
C ILE A 166 -25.06 -13.67 3.36
N GLU A 167 -24.48 -14.86 3.45
CA GLU A 167 -23.09 -15.09 3.82
C GLU A 167 -22.37 -15.77 2.67
N THR A 168 -21.28 -15.18 2.19
CA THR A 168 -20.56 -15.63 1.01
C THR A 168 -19.08 -15.18 1.08
N ASP A 169 -18.34 -15.41 0.01
CA ASP A 169 -16.96 -14.94 -0.15
C ASP A 169 -16.69 -14.48 -1.59
N PRO A 170 -15.59 -13.74 -1.83
CA PRO A 170 -15.25 -13.21 -3.14
C PRO A 170 -15.10 -14.27 -4.24
N LYS A 171 -14.63 -15.48 -3.88
CA LYS A 171 -14.45 -16.57 -4.85
C LYS A 171 -15.80 -17.08 -5.33
N THR A 172 -16.72 -17.36 -4.42
CA THR A 172 -18.08 -17.80 -4.74
C THR A 172 -18.78 -16.78 -5.63
N ILE A 173 -18.71 -15.48 -5.30
CA ILE A 173 -19.29 -14.43 -6.16
C ILE A 173 -18.65 -14.43 -7.55
N ALA A 174 -17.33 -14.62 -7.66
CA ALA A 174 -16.64 -14.60 -8.95
C ALA A 174 -16.99 -15.80 -9.84
N GLU A 175 -17.30 -16.95 -9.25
CA GLU A 175 -17.73 -18.17 -9.97
C GLU A 175 -19.12 -18.01 -10.59
N ASP A 176 -19.99 -17.21 -9.98
CA ASP A 176 -21.36 -16.95 -10.45
C ASP A 176 -21.44 -15.80 -11.47
N LEU A 177 -20.33 -15.10 -11.77
CA LEU A 177 -20.35 -13.97 -12.69
C LEU A 177 -20.52 -14.41 -14.16
N PRO A 178 -21.46 -13.84 -14.89
CA PRO A 178 -21.63 -14.10 -16.31
C PRO A 178 -20.44 -13.56 -17.12
N THR A 179 -20.25 -14.08 -18.32
CA THR A 179 -19.09 -13.76 -19.16
C THR A 179 -19.05 -12.27 -19.57
N ASP A 180 -20.19 -11.63 -19.73
CA ASP A 180 -20.32 -10.22 -20.11
C ASP A 180 -20.06 -9.24 -18.93
N ALA A 181 -19.97 -9.73 -17.70
CA ALA A 181 -19.56 -8.92 -16.54
C ALA A 181 -18.08 -8.48 -16.58
N TRP A 182 -17.28 -9.04 -17.49
CA TRP A 182 -15.85 -8.83 -17.54
C TRP A 182 -15.43 -7.85 -18.62
N THR A 183 -14.73 -6.78 -18.22
CA THR A 183 -14.16 -5.77 -19.12
C THR A 183 -12.65 -5.81 -19.10
N THR A 184 -12.01 -5.83 -20.27
CA THR A 184 -10.54 -5.78 -20.37
C THR A 184 -10.04 -4.34 -20.22
N LEU A 185 -9.29 -4.07 -19.16
CA LEU A 185 -8.72 -2.76 -18.84
C LEU A 185 -7.26 -2.87 -18.43
N ALA A 186 -6.51 -1.78 -18.62
CA ALA A 186 -5.13 -1.65 -18.14
C ALA A 186 -5.11 -1.33 -16.63
N ALA A 187 -4.24 -2.01 -15.91
CA ALA A 187 -3.88 -1.71 -14.52
C ALA A 187 -2.61 -0.85 -14.43
N GLY A 188 -2.33 -0.03 -15.44
CA GLY A 188 -1.12 0.78 -15.58
C GLY A 188 -0.09 0.19 -16.53
N GLU A 189 1.02 0.89 -16.68
CA GLU A 189 2.16 0.45 -17.50
C GLU A 189 3.12 -0.42 -16.67
N GLY A 190 3.78 -1.34 -17.32
CA GLY A 190 4.86 -2.13 -16.78
C GLY A 190 6.05 -2.11 -17.74
N ALA A 191 7.20 -2.67 -17.35
CA ALA A 191 8.41 -2.71 -18.17
C ALA A 191 8.23 -3.34 -19.57
N LYS A 192 7.15 -4.13 -19.76
CA LYS A 192 6.82 -4.81 -21.04
C LYS A 192 5.57 -4.23 -21.71
N GLY A 193 5.15 -2.99 -21.36
CA GLY A 193 3.96 -2.31 -21.87
C GLY A 193 2.75 -2.42 -20.91
N LEU A 194 1.55 -2.15 -21.42
CA LEU A 194 0.31 -2.12 -20.63
C LEU A 194 0.02 -3.46 -19.94
N ARG A 195 -0.25 -3.41 -18.65
CA ARG A 195 -0.68 -4.57 -17.85
C ARG A 195 -2.18 -4.77 -17.98
N LEU A 196 -2.61 -5.54 -18.99
CA LEU A 196 -4.02 -5.80 -19.28
C LEU A 196 -4.55 -7.00 -18.49
N TYR A 197 -5.72 -6.80 -17.86
CA TYR A 197 -6.49 -7.82 -17.13
C TYR A 197 -7.97 -7.71 -17.49
N ALA A 198 -8.73 -8.78 -17.25
CA ALA A 198 -10.18 -8.69 -17.22
C ALA A 198 -10.63 -8.30 -15.81
N TRP A 199 -11.56 -7.36 -15.73
CA TRP A 199 -12.07 -6.79 -14.49
C TRP A 199 -13.58 -6.89 -14.41
N ALA A 200 -14.09 -7.16 -13.23
CA ALA A 200 -15.51 -7.06 -12.89
C ALA A 200 -15.65 -6.29 -11.57
N ALA A 201 -16.72 -5.52 -11.41
CA ALA A 201 -17.05 -4.84 -10.17
C ALA A 201 -18.52 -5.10 -9.81
N ILE A 202 -18.75 -5.53 -8.58
CA ILE A 202 -20.05 -5.84 -8.02
C ILE A 202 -20.31 -4.87 -6.87
N ARG A 203 -21.38 -4.10 -6.97
CA ARG A 203 -21.80 -3.23 -5.87
C ARG A 203 -22.26 -4.08 -4.69
N LEU A 204 -21.70 -3.82 -3.52
CA LEU A 204 -22.10 -4.48 -2.29
C LEU A 204 -23.25 -3.69 -1.64
N PRO A 205 -24.30 -4.37 -1.16
CA PRO A 205 -25.50 -3.73 -0.59
C PRO A 205 -25.26 -3.28 0.86
N TRP A 206 -24.06 -2.82 1.18
CA TRP A 206 -23.75 -2.27 2.49
C TRP A 206 -24.09 -0.80 2.54
N THR A 207 -24.74 -0.38 3.65
CA THR A 207 -25.02 1.03 3.88
C THR A 207 -23.72 1.82 3.91
N THR A 208 -23.68 2.92 3.16
CA THR A 208 -22.56 3.86 3.11
C THR A 208 -23.04 5.27 3.42
N ASP A 209 -22.10 6.18 3.66
CA ASP A 209 -22.39 7.61 3.66
C ASP A 209 -22.91 8.06 2.29
N GLU A 210 -23.73 9.10 2.29
CA GLU A 210 -24.25 9.71 1.06
C GLU A 210 -23.09 10.08 0.11
N GLY A 211 -23.24 9.73 -1.18
CA GLY A 211 -22.27 10.00 -2.23
C GLY A 211 -21.10 9.01 -2.30
N PHE A 212 -21.17 7.89 -1.57
CA PHE A 212 -20.18 6.80 -1.65
C PHE A 212 -20.83 5.46 -1.84
N GLU A 213 -20.04 4.53 -2.40
CA GLU A 213 -20.43 3.14 -2.67
C GLU A 213 -19.32 2.18 -2.25
N ARG A 214 -19.72 0.95 -1.94
CA ARG A 214 -18.80 -0.17 -1.69
C ARG A 214 -18.93 -1.19 -2.80
N TRP A 215 -17.76 -1.71 -3.25
CA TRP A 215 -17.69 -2.67 -4.35
C TRP A 215 -16.79 -3.85 -3.98
N LEU A 216 -17.13 -5.00 -4.51
CA LEU A 216 -16.18 -6.09 -4.72
C LEU A 216 -15.61 -5.93 -6.13
N LEU A 217 -14.34 -5.55 -6.24
CA LEU A 217 -13.62 -5.48 -7.51
C LEU A 217 -12.82 -6.77 -7.68
N ILE A 218 -12.93 -7.38 -8.86
CA ILE A 218 -12.28 -8.65 -9.17
C ILE A 218 -11.41 -8.46 -10.40
N ARG A 219 -10.16 -8.91 -10.31
CA ARG A 219 -9.20 -8.93 -11.42
C ARG A 219 -8.93 -10.37 -11.83
N ARG A 220 -9.02 -10.68 -13.13
CA ARG A 220 -8.70 -11.97 -13.72
C ARG A 220 -7.48 -11.83 -14.63
N SER A 221 -6.50 -12.72 -14.47
CA SER A 221 -5.38 -12.82 -15.40
C SER A 221 -5.87 -13.25 -16.78
N ARG A 222 -5.39 -12.59 -17.84
CA ARG A 222 -5.70 -12.98 -19.21
C ARG A 222 -4.93 -14.22 -19.69
N LYS A 223 -3.77 -14.48 -19.08
CA LYS A 223 -2.92 -15.62 -19.41
C LYS A 223 -3.31 -16.87 -18.63
N GLU A 224 -3.74 -16.67 -17.40
CA GLU A 224 -4.09 -17.71 -16.43
C GLU A 224 -5.44 -17.33 -15.82
N PRO A 225 -6.56 -17.61 -16.50
CA PRO A 225 -7.89 -17.14 -16.09
C PRO A 225 -8.35 -17.63 -14.70
N GLU A 226 -7.75 -18.70 -14.19
CA GLU A 226 -7.94 -19.22 -12.84
C GLU A 226 -7.30 -18.36 -11.76
N LYS A 227 -6.31 -17.50 -12.14
CA LYS A 227 -5.68 -16.57 -11.21
C LYS A 227 -6.51 -15.31 -11.07
N LEU A 228 -7.24 -15.24 -9.96
CA LEU A 228 -8.07 -14.10 -9.57
C LEU A 228 -7.42 -13.33 -8.41
N ALA A 229 -7.68 -12.03 -8.37
CA ALA A 229 -7.40 -11.18 -7.21
C ALA A 229 -8.66 -10.38 -6.87
N TYR A 230 -8.89 -10.16 -5.59
CA TYR A 230 -10.11 -9.60 -5.05
C TYR A 230 -9.80 -8.36 -4.21
N TYR A 231 -10.64 -7.34 -4.31
CA TYR A 231 -10.47 -6.09 -3.60
C TYR A 231 -11.80 -5.61 -3.04
N LEU A 232 -11.82 -5.14 -1.82
CA LEU A 232 -12.89 -4.31 -1.30
C LEU A 232 -12.58 -2.86 -1.62
N VAL A 233 -13.58 -2.18 -2.16
CA VAL A 233 -13.47 -0.79 -2.60
C VAL A 233 -14.51 0.05 -1.86
N PHE A 234 -14.10 1.24 -1.46
CA PHE A 234 -14.96 2.34 -1.05
C PHE A 234 -14.60 3.55 -1.91
N ALA A 235 -15.54 4.06 -2.65
CA ALA A 235 -15.32 5.09 -3.65
C ALA A 235 -16.51 6.03 -3.76
N PRO A 236 -16.32 7.27 -4.26
CA PRO A 236 -17.41 8.15 -4.62
C PRO A 236 -18.37 7.46 -5.60
N GLU A 237 -19.65 7.75 -5.46
CA GLU A 237 -20.68 7.25 -6.36
C GLU A 237 -20.37 7.60 -7.82
N GLY A 238 -20.59 6.64 -8.72
CA GLY A 238 -20.30 6.81 -10.15
C GLY A 238 -18.83 6.69 -10.55
N THR A 239 -17.94 6.27 -9.63
CA THR A 239 -16.53 6.01 -9.98
C THR A 239 -16.44 4.92 -11.06
N ALA A 240 -15.77 5.22 -12.18
CA ALA A 240 -15.68 4.30 -13.31
C ALA A 240 -14.82 3.07 -13.01
N LEU A 241 -15.19 1.90 -13.58
CA LEU A 241 -14.42 0.66 -13.43
C LEU A 241 -12.94 0.82 -13.88
N ALA A 242 -12.69 1.62 -14.91
CA ALA A 242 -11.33 1.88 -15.38
C ALA A 242 -10.48 2.60 -14.33
N GLU A 243 -11.07 3.49 -13.55
CA GLU A 243 -10.40 4.18 -12.46
C GLU A 243 -10.10 3.22 -11.30
N LEU A 244 -11.05 2.37 -10.91
CA LEU A 244 -10.84 1.34 -9.89
C LEU A 244 -9.72 0.36 -10.29
N ALA A 245 -9.71 -0.07 -11.57
CA ALA A 245 -8.68 -0.94 -12.12
C ALA A 245 -7.29 -0.28 -12.11
N GLY A 246 -7.22 1.01 -12.46
CA GLY A 246 -6.02 1.82 -12.39
C GLY A 246 -5.49 1.93 -10.96
N ALA A 247 -6.36 2.29 -10.01
CA ALA A 247 -6.02 2.38 -8.59
C ALA A 247 -5.46 1.05 -8.05
N ALA A 248 -6.13 -0.08 -8.32
CA ALA A 248 -5.64 -1.41 -7.93
C ALA A 248 -4.24 -1.72 -8.49
N GLY A 249 -3.93 -1.22 -9.70
CA GLY A 249 -2.63 -1.37 -10.34
C GLY A 249 -1.51 -0.59 -9.66
N LEU A 250 -1.81 0.53 -9.01
CA LEU A 250 -0.83 1.38 -8.33
C LEU A 250 -0.28 0.75 -7.04
N ARG A 251 -0.91 -0.30 -6.50
CA ARG A 251 -0.35 -1.03 -5.34
C ARG A 251 1.09 -1.52 -5.59
N TRP A 252 1.43 -1.81 -6.84
CA TRP A 252 2.78 -2.25 -7.22
C TRP A 252 3.87 -1.21 -6.89
N ALA A 253 3.52 0.05 -6.73
CA ALA A 253 4.48 1.12 -6.42
C ALA A 253 5.29 0.88 -5.15
N VAL A 254 4.69 0.26 -4.10
CA VAL A 254 5.43 -0.04 -2.87
C VAL A 254 6.48 -1.14 -3.07
N GLU A 255 6.18 -2.12 -3.94
CA GLU A 255 7.13 -3.19 -4.28
C GLU A 255 8.36 -2.62 -5.00
N GLU A 256 8.16 -1.70 -5.96
CA GLU A 256 9.25 -0.96 -6.61
C GLU A 256 10.02 -0.07 -5.64
N CYS A 257 9.36 0.55 -4.65
CA CYS A 257 10.04 1.29 -3.59
C CYS A 257 10.97 0.37 -2.79
N PHE A 258 10.51 -0.84 -2.44
CA PHE A 258 11.34 -1.80 -1.72
C PHE A 258 12.50 -2.31 -2.55
N GLU A 259 12.27 -2.65 -3.83
CA GLU A 259 13.30 -3.11 -4.75
C GLU A 259 14.42 -2.08 -4.84
N ARG A 260 14.10 -0.85 -5.23
CA ARG A 260 15.10 0.22 -5.32
C ARG A 260 15.78 0.54 -3.99
N ALA A 261 15.04 0.56 -2.88
CA ALA A 261 15.61 0.85 -1.58
C ALA A 261 16.57 -0.26 -1.11
N LYS A 262 16.35 -1.52 -1.50
CA LYS A 262 17.26 -2.64 -1.22
C LYS A 262 18.45 -2.65 -2.16
N ASP A 263 18.21 -2.60 -3.45
CA ASP A 263 19.24 -2.76 -4.47
C ASP A 263 20.21 -1.58 -4.53
N ASP A 264 19.68 -0.34 -4.46
CA ASP A 264 20.48 0.86 -4.64
C ASP A 264 20.96 1.49 -3.32
N LEU A 265 20.20 1.31 -2.21
CA LEU A 265 20.40 2.08 -0.98
C LEU A 265 20.64 1.20 0.26
N GLY A 266 20.64 -0.12 0.10
CA GLY A 266 20.95 -1.06 1.18
C GLY A 266 19.91 -1.07 2.32
N LEU A 267 18.61 -0.96 2.01
CA LEU A 267 17.54 -1.05 3.00
C LEU A 267 17.63 -2.31 3.87
N ASP A 268 18.03 -3.43 3.29
CA ASP A 268 18.18 -4.73 3.95
C ASP A 268 19.59 -4.99 4.54
N HIS A 269 20.54 -4.07 4.35
CA HIS A 269 21.90 -4.15 4.91
C HIS A 269 21.98 -3.68 6.37
N CYS A 270 20.86 -3.48 7.06
CA CYS A 270 20.86 -3.04 8.44
C CYS A 270 21.40 -4.10 9.41
N GLU A 271 22.60 -3.92 9.93
CA GLU A 271 23.22 -4.78 10.94
C GLU A 271 23.03 -4.27 12.38
N ALA A 272 22.32 -3.15 12.56
CA ALA A 272 22.07 -2.60 13.87
C ALA A 272 21.16 -3.50 14.71
N ARG A 273 21.57 -3.74 15.97
CA ARG A 273 20.84 -4.60 16.90
C ARG A 273 19.85 -3.82 17.79
N SER A 274 20.08 -2.52 17.97
CA SER A 274 19.23 -1.67 18.82
C SER A 274 18.06 -1.06 18.05
N TRP A 275 17.03 -0.65 18.79
CA TRP A 275 15.88 0.09 18.29
C TRP A 275 16.29 1.38 17.57
N HIS A 276 17.12 2.19 18.22
CA HIS A 276 17.60 3.44 17.62
C HIS A 276 18.47 3.22 16.38
N GLY A 277 19.29 2.17 16.39
CA GLY A 277 20.14 1.82 15.25
C GLY A 277 19.32 1.43 14.04
N TRP A 278 18.29 0.59 14.21
CA TRP A 278 17.37 0.23 13.12
C TRP A 278 16.65 1.46 12.55
N HIS A 279 16.06 2.29 13.41
CA HIS A 279 15.34 3.48 12.96
C HIS A 279 16.26 4.51 12.29
N ARG A 280 17.52 4.64 12.75
CA ARG A 280 18.52 5.50 12.10
C ARG A 280 18.83 5.00 10.68
N HIS A 281 19.13 3.70 10.53
CA HIS A 281 19.43 3.11 9.25
C HIS A 281 18.26 3.33 8.26
N MET A 282 17.06 2.93 8.64
CA MET A 282 15.86 3.12 7.80
C MET A 282 15.64 4.59 7.45
N SER A 283 15.89 5.49 8.41
CA SER A 283 15.77 6.92 8.16
C SER A 283 16.75 7.46 7.14
N LEU A 284 18.00 6.99 7.14
CA LEU A 284 19.00 7.41 6.17
C LEU A 284 18.68 6.89 4.77
N VAL A 285 18.31 5.62 4.67
CA VAL A 285 17.89 5.01 3.40
C VAL A 285 16.68 5.73 2.81
N MET A 286 15.64 5.95 3.61
CA MET A 286 14.44 6.67 3.17
C MET A 286 14.75 8.13 2.78
N ALA A 287 15.67 8.81 3.48
CA ALA A 287 16.07 10.17 3.11
C ALA A 287 16.81 10.21 1.77
N ALA A 288 17.70 9.23 1.52
CA ALA A 288 18.37 9.09 0.23
C ALA A 288 17.38 8.79 -0.89
N ALA A 289 16.45 7.84 -0.66
CA ALA A 289 15.38 7.51 -1.63
C ALA A 289 14.50 8.74 -1.94
N ALA A 290 14.10 9.51 -0.92
CA ALA A 290 13.30 10.71 -1.07
C ALA A 290 14.04 11.80 -1.87
N PHE A 291 15.34 11.97 -1.64
CA PHE A 291 16.16 12.89 -2.40
C PHE A 291 16.23 12.51 -3.89
N LEU A 292 16.49 11.24 -4.19
CA LEU A 292 16.50 10.73 -5.57
C LEU A 292 15.12 10.86 -6.24
N ALA A 293 14.04 10.54 -5.51
CA ALA A 293 12.68 10.71 -6.01
C ALA A 293 12.36 12.20 -6.33
N LYS A 294 12.81 13.12 -5.47
CA LYS A 294 12.67 14.57 -5.72
C LYS A 294 13.40 14.99 -6.97
N LEU A 295 14.66 14.60 -7.14
CA LEU A 295 15.43 14.93 -8.36
C LEU A 295 14.73 14.42 -9.63
N ALA A 296 14.24 13.18 -9.59
CA ALA A 296 13.51 12.60 -10.70
C ALA A 296 12.17 13.32 -10.96
N ALA A 297 11.46 13.75 -9.92
CA ALA A 297 10.23 14.52 -10.03
C ALA A 297 10.48 15.90 -10.66
N ASP A 298 11.53 16.59 -10.23
CA ASP A 298 11.92 17.90 -10.78
C ASP A 298 12.24 17.79 -12.28
N LEU A 299 12.95 16.73 -12.69
CA LEU A 299 13.23 16.47 -14.11
C LEU A 299 11.95 16.18 -14.91
N ARG A 300 11.02 15.38 -14.37
CA ARG A 300 9.73 15.11 -15.02
C ARG A 300 8.89 16.37 -15.16
N ARG A 301 8.82 17.23 -14.13
CA ARG A 301 8.12 18.51 -14.20
C ARG A 301 8.73 19.44 -15.25
N ALA A 302 10.05 19.54 -15.31
CA ALA A 302 10.76 20.33 -16.32
C ALA A 302 10.52 19.81 -17.74
N ALA A 303 10.42 18.50 -17.95
CA ALA A 303 10.08 17.91 -19.24
C ALA A 303 8.61 18.18 -19.63
N TRP A 304 7.69 18.17 -18.65
CA TRP A 304 6.27 18.43 -18.88
C TRP A 304 5.96 19.91 -19.17
N SER A 305 6.76 20.84 -18.63
CA SER A 305 6.59 22.29 -18.85
C SER A 305 7.18 22.80 -20.18
N LYS A 306 7.91 21.96 -20.94
CA LYS A 306 8.34 22.30 -22.29
C LYS A 306 7.16 22.17 -23.25
N PRO A 307 6.78 23.24 -24.01
CA PRO A 307 5.77 23.08 -25.05
C PRO A 307 6.22 22.00 -26.04
N ASN A 308 5.34 21.08 -26.34
CA ASN A 308 5.59 20.02 -27.32
C ASN A 308 5.72 20.63 -28.69
N GLU A 309 6.94 20.87 -29.19
CA GLU A 309 7.17 21.28 -30.57
C GLU A 309 6.83 20.23 -31.63
N THR A 310 6.39 19.04 -31.17
CA THR A 310 5.97 17.92 -32.03
C THR A 310 4.68 17.27 -31.59
N SER A 311 3.58 18.03 -31.54
CA SER A 311 2.26 17.42 -31.65
C SER A 311 1.99 17.12 -33.11
N PRO A 312 1.76 15.88 -33.54
CA PRO A 312 1.27 15.63 -34.87
C PRO A 312 -0.09 16.31 -35.00
N LYS A 313 -0.21 17.25 -35.98
CA LYS A 313 -1.48 17.88 -36.31
C LYS A 313 -2.50 16.79 -36.56
N ALA A 314 -3.62 16.84 -35.84
CA ALA A 314 -4.77 15.97 -36.12
C ALA A 314 -5.12 16.08 -37.62
N PRO A 315 -5.40 14.97 -38.32
CA PRO A 315 -5.85 15.04 -39.69
C PRO A 315 -7.16 15.81 -39.75
N ILE A 316 -7.18 16.87 -40.55
CA ILE A 316 -8.38 17.61 -40.90
C ILE A 316 -9.30 16.62 -41.63
N ALA A 317 -10.47 16.32 -41.03
CA ALA A 317 -11.50 15.56 -41.67
C ALA A 317 -11.96 16.34 -42.92
N ALA A 318 -11.87 15.68 -44.07
CA ALA A 318 -12.54 16.05 -45.30
C ALA A 318 -13.82 15.27 -45.44
#